data_03b756ce078219e7d3c2d2e0c1ba26e3
#
_entry.id   03b756ce078219e7d3c2d2e0c1ba26e3
#
_cell.length_a   1.000
_cell.length_b   1.000
_cell.length_c   1.000
_cell.angle_alpha   90.00
_cell.angle_beta   90.00
_cell.angle_gamma   90.00
#
_symmetry.space_group_name_H-M   'P 1'
#
loop_
_entity.id
_entity.type
_entity.pdbx_description
1 polymer ?
#
loop_
_entity_poly.entity_id
_entity_poly.type
_entity_poly.pdbx_seq_one_letter_code
_entity_poly.pdbx_strand_id
1 'polypeptide(L)'
;DLLFNFTTQGVPYLLLETICIAFLGTIVGAIISVPLAFLSASNLTPKPVAFVGRIIIMAVRTVPAFVYGLMFIRVTGPGAFAGLLTMSLCSVGMVSKMYIEAIEDLDVRVLESLDAAGCTTWQKIRYGILPQLMPNFASTAIYRFDINLRDATVLGLVGAGGIGAPLIFAMNAYRWEEAGAILAGLIVLVLIVEWISTKIRVKLARG
;
A
#
# COMPACT_ATOMS: atom_id res chain seq x y z
N ASP A 1 -4.97 24.73 -21.06
CA ASP A 1 -3.90 23.99 -21.75
C ASP A 1 -3.09 23.06 -20.81
N LEU A 2 -2.99 23.36 -19.50
CA LEU A 2 -2.25 22.52 -18.54
C LEU A 2 -2.86 21.12 -18.34
N LEU A 3 -4.18 21.00 -18.41
CA LEU A 3 -4.92 19.73 -18.23
C LEU A 3 -4.72 18.75 -19.40
N PHE A 4 -4.36 19.23 -20.58
CA PHE A 4 -4.17 18.41 -21.78
C PHE A 4 -2.72 18.37 -22.28
N ASN A 5 -1.79 18.93 -21.51
CA ASN A 5 -0.39 18.95 -21.87
C ASN A 5 0.31 17.67 -21.39
N PHE A 6 0.63 16.74 -22.32
CA PHE A 6 1.32 15.48 -22.05
C PHE A 6 2.84 15.61 -21.93
N THR A 7 3.36 16.80 -21.69
CA THR A 7 4.79 16.97 -21.38
C THR A 7 5.08 16.55 -19.94
N THR A 8 6.36 16.36 -19.62
CA THR A 8 6.84 15.93 -18.30
C THR A 8 6.45 16.89 -17.14
N GLN A 9 5.90 18.05 -17.45
CA GLN A 9 5.38 19.03 -16.49
C GLN A 9 3.84 19.17 -16.53
N GLY A 10 3.17 18.42 -17.40
CA GLY A 10 1.72 18.44 -17.50
C GLY A 10 1.02 17.66 -16.39
N VAL A 11 -0.18 18.09 -16.04
CA VAL A 11 -1.03 17.42 -15.02
C VAL A 11 -1.20 15.93 -15.29
N PRO A 12 -1.47 15.44 -16.52
CA PRO A 12 -1.64 14.02 -16.78
C PRO A 12 -0.39 13.17 -16.47
N TYR A 13 0.80 13.69 -16.79
CA TYR A 13 2.06 13.00 -16.49
C TYR A 13 2.29 12.87 -14.99
N LEU A 14 2.08 13.95 -14.25
CA LEU A 14 2.25 13.98 -12.79
C LEU A 14 1.23 13.10 -12.05
N LEU A 15 0.00 13.04 -12.57
CA LEU A 15 -1.01 12.10 -12.08
C LEU A 15 -0.59 10.65 -12.30
N LEU A 16 -0.05 10.34 -13.48
CA LEU A 16 0.47 9.01 -13.81
C LEU A 16 1.67 8.64 -12.93
N GLU A 17 2.59 9.56 -12.69
CA GLU A 17 3.69 9.37 -11.75
C GLU A 17 3.18 9.05 -10.35
N THR A 18 2.19 9.79 -9.86
CA THR A 18 1.56 9.55 -8.55
C THR A 18 0.93 8.15 -8.46
N ILE A 19 0.23 7.72 -9.53
CA ILE A 19 -0.32 6.36 -9.61
C ILE A 19 0.80 5.32 -9.56
N CYS A 20 1.87 5.50 -10.33
CA CYS A 20 3.00 4.58 -10.36
C CYS A 20 3.68 4.45 -9.00
N ILE A 21 3.91 5.56 -8.29
CA ILE A 21 4.48 5.56 -6.94
C ILE A 21 3.57 4.76 -5.98
N ALA A 22 2.28 5.07 -5.98
CA ALA A 22 1.30 4.40 -5.12
C ALA A 22 1.18 2.90 -5.45
N PHE A 23 1.14 2.56 -6.73
CA PHE A 23 0.99 1.18 -7.20
C PHE A 23 2.21 0.32 -6.89
N LEU A 24 3.40 0.77 -7.28
CA LEU A 24 4.64 0.06 -7.01
C LEU A 24 4.92 -0.04 -5.51
N GLY A 25 4.71 1.03 -4.75
CA GLY A 25 4.84 1.02 -3.29
C GLY A 25 3.90 0.02 -2.63
N THR A 26 2.67 -0.10 -3.13
CA THR A 26 1.71 -1.09 -2.63
C THR A 26 2.15 -2.52 -2.96
N ILE A 27 2.58 -2.79 -4.20
CA ILE A 27 3.02 -4.14 -4.60
C ILE A 27 4.23 -4.58 -3.78
N VAL A 28 5.26 -3.75 -3.70
CA VAL A 28 6.46 -4.07 -2.91
C VAL A 28 6.10 -4.30 -1.45
N GLY A 29 5.29 -3.41 -0.87
CA GLY A 29 4.82 -3.55 0.50
C GLY A 29 3.99 -4.82 0.73
N ALA A 30 3.06 -5.15 -0.18
CA ALA A 30 2.23 -6.34 -0.08
C ALA A 30 3.05 -7.64 -0.18
N ILE A 31 4.03 -7.70 -1.10
CA ILE A 31 4.91 -8.88 -1.24
C ILE A 31 5.74 -9.11 0.02
N ILE A 32 6.35 -8.06 0.57
CA ILE A 32 7.14 -8.14 1.81
C ILE A 32 6.25 -8.48 3.01
N SER A 33 5.00 -8.04 3.00
CA SER A 33 4.04 -8.31 4.08
C SER A 33 3.65 -9.78 4.20
N VAL A 34 3.67 -10.56 3.11
CA VAL A 34 3.30 -11.98 3.15
C VAL A 34 4.19 -12.77 4.11
N PRO A 35 5.52 -12.84 3.94
CA PRO A 35 6.37 -13.59 4.86
C PRO A 35 6.32 -13.04 6.28
N LEU A 36 6.23 -11.72 6.46
CA LEU A 36 6.12 -11.12 7.79
C LEU A 36 4.82 -11.51 8.50
N ALA A 37 3.71 -11.58 7.77
CA ALA A 37 2.44 -11.99 8.32
C ALA A 37 2.46 -13.46 8.77
N PHE A 38 2.99 -14.37 7.96
CA PHE A 38 3.11 -15.78 8.32
C PHE A 38 4.03 -15.99 9.53
N LEU A 39 5.12 -15.24 9.65
CA LEU A 39 6.02 -15.29 10.82
C LEU A 39 5.38 -14.69 12.09
N SER A 40 4.43 -13.79 11.94
CA SER A 40 3.80 -13.06 13.05
C SER A 40 2.42 -13.63 13.44
N ALA A 41 1.90 -14.60 12.69
CA ALA A 41 0.62 -15.26 12.99
C ALA A 41 0.79 -16.29 14.13
N SER A 42 0.00 -16.13 15.20
CA SER A 42 0.14 -16.94 16.43
C SER A 42 -0.40 -18.35 16.30
N ASN A 43 -1.20 -18.62 15.27
CA ASN A 43 -1.72 -19.97 14.96
C ASN A 43 -0.75 -20.85 14.15
N LEU A 44 0.28 -20.26 13.54
CA LEU A 44 1.25 -20.96 12.68
C LEU A 44 2.68 -20.95 13.24
N THR A 45 3.00 -19.99 14.10
CA THR A 45 4.36 -19.73 14.56
C THR A 45 4.41 -19.73 16.10
N PRO A 46 5.51 -20.17 16.72
CA PRO A 46 5.67 -20.14 18.17
C PRO A 46 5.43 -18.73 18.74
N LYS A 47 4.71 -18.64 19.85
CA LYS A 47 4.31 -17.37 20.48
C LYS A 47 5.42 -16.32 20.60
N PRO A 48 6.67 -16.64 21.03
CA PRO A 48 7.71 -15.61 21.16
C PRO A 48 8.12 -15.02 19.80
N VAL A 49 8.17 -15.83 18.73
CA VAL A 49 8.51 -15.34 17.38
C VAL A 49 7.39 -14.47 16.83
N ALA A 50 6.13 -14.91 16.95
CA ALA A 50 4.97 -14.14 16.55
C ALA A 50 4.89 -12.81 17.31
N PHE A 51 5.21 -12.79 18.60
CA PHE A 51 5.22 -11.57 19.41
C PHE A 51 6.28 -10.57 18.93
N VAL A 52 7.51 -11.03 18.65
CA VAL A 52 8.58 -10.16 18.12
C VAL A 52 8.18 -9.59 16.75
N GLY A 53 7.64 -10.41 15.86
CA GLY A 53 7.15 -9.95 14.55
C GLY A 53 6.08 -8.86 14.66
N ARG A 54 5.12 -9.02 15.58
CA ARG A 54 4.09 -8.01 15.85
C ARG A 54 4.64 -6.72 16.41
N ILE A 55 5.65 -6.79 17.29
CA ILE A 55 6.31 -5.57 17.80
C ILE A 55 6.98 -4.81 16.67
N ILE A 56 7.67 -5.48 15.75
CA ILE A 56 8.31 -4.85 14.60
C ILE A 56 7.27 -4.17 13.71
N ILE A 57 6.19 -4.88 13.37
CA ILE A 57 5.08 -4.33 12.57
C ILE A 57 4.44 -3.12 13.27
N MET A 58 4.24 -3.20 14.57
CA MET A 58 3.69 -2.10 15.37
C MET A 58 4.63 -0.89 15.35
N ALA A 59 5.92 -1.08 15.54
CA ALA A 59 6.93 -0.03 15.51
C ALA A 59 6.93 0.71 14.15
N VAL A 60 6.87 -0.04 13.04
CA VAL A 60 6.77 0.56 11.70
C VAL A 60 5.49 1.40 11.55
N ARG A 61 4.39 1.00 12.16
CA ARG A 61 3.10 1.71 12.07
C ARG A 61 2.99 2.94 12.96
N THR A 62 3.81 3.07 13.99
CA THR A 62 3.78 4.23 14.88
C THR A 62 4.31 5.50 14.23
N VAL A 63 5.16 5.36 13.22
CA VAL A 63 5.76 6.51 12.54
C VAL A 63 4.84 6.94 11.37
N PRO A 64 4.40 8.21 11.33
CA PRO A 64 3.59 8.72 10.22
C PRO A 64 4.34 8.66 8.87
N ALA A 65 3.59 8.41 7.79
CA ALA A 65 4.15 8.34 6.43
C ALA A 65 4.97 9.59 6.04
N PHE A 66 4.52 10.76 6.48
CA PHE A 66 5.22 12.02 6.26
C PHE A 66 6.65 12.02 6.84
N VAL A 67 6.85 11.47 8.04
CA VAL A 67 8.16 11.39 8.69
C VAL A 67 9.09 10.45 7.91
N TYR A 68 8.58 9.29 7.49
CA TYR A 68 9.34 8.40 6.61
C TYR A 68 9.71 9.08 5.28
N GLY A 69 8.79 9.85 4.70
CA GLY A 69 9.05 10.61 3.49
C GLY A 69 10.23 11.56 3.65
N LEU A 70 10.25 12.35 4.71
CA LEU A 70 11.35 13.25 5.02
C LEU A 70 12.69 12.52 5.26
N MET A 71 12.65 11.38 5.94
CA MET A 71 13.84 10.55 6.16
C MET A 71 14.41 10.02 4.84
N PHE A 72 13.55 9.45 3.99
CA PHE A 72 14.02 8.92 2.70
C PHE A 72 14.50 10.01 1.75
N ILE A 73 13.84 11.18 1.70
CA ILE A 73 14.33 12.33 0.92
C ILE A 73 15.74 12.76 1.35
N ARG A 74 16.06 12.67 2.64
CA ARG A 74 17.39 12.98 3.16
C ARG A 74 18.46 11.97 2.69
N VAL A 75 18.07 10.72 2.47
CA VAL A 75 19.00 9.64 2.09
C VAL A 75 19.12 9.52 0.57
N THR A 76 18.00 9.55 -0.14
CA THR A 76 17.96 9.28 -1.58
C THR A 76 17.85 10.53 -2.44
N GLY A 77 17.61 11.68 -1.81
CA GLY A 77 17.24 12.90 -2.50
C GLY A 77 15.74 13.02 -2.76
N PRO A 78 15.24 14.20 -3.14
CA PRO A 78 13.85 14.41 -3.50
C PRO A 78 13.52 13.70 -4.82
N GLY A 79 12.30 13.16 -4.92
CA GLY A 79 11.81 12.51 -6.14
C GLY A 79 10.96 11.27 -5.90
N ALA A 80 10.49 10.67 -6.99
CA ALA A 80 9.60 9.51 -7.00
C ALA A 80 10.14 8.30 -6.24
N PHE A 81 11.46 8.10 -6.20
CA PHE A 81 12.07 6.99 -5.50
C PHE A 81 11.92 7.08 -3.98
N ALA A 82 12.05 8.28 -3.40
CA ALA A 82 11.78 8.51 -1.98
C ALA A 82 10.30 8.22 -1.65
N GLY A 83 9.39 8.64 -2.52
CA GLY A 83 7.96 8.33 -2.42
C GLY A 83 7.68 6.83 -2.46
N LEU A 84 8.30 6.12 -3.40
CA LEU A 84 8.19 4.67 -3.52
C LEU A 84 8.61 3.94 -2.24
N LEU A 85 9.78 4.28 -1.68
CA LEU A 85 10.29 3.68 -0.45
C LEU A 85 9.35 3.95 0.74
N THR A 86 8.87 5.18 0.85
CA THR A 86 7.92 5.58 1.89
C THR A 86 6.63 4.77 1.81
N MET A 87 6.02 4.70 0.61
CA MET A 87 4.79 3.94 0.39
C MET A 87 4.98 2.45 0.64
N SER A 88 6.12 1.89 0.23
CA SER A 88 6.45 0.49 0.47
C SER A 88 6.52 0.18 1.96
N LEU A 89 7.26 0.97 2.73
CA LEU A 89 7.44 0.76 4.17
C LEU A 89 6.12 0.93 4.94
N CYS A 90 5.36 1.97 4.65
CA CYS A 90 4.05 2.20 5.26
C CYS A 90 3.06 1.07 4.92
N SER A 91 3.14 0.56 3.69
CA SER A 91 2.31 -0.56 3.24
C SER A 91 2.67 -1.85 3.98
N VAL A 92 3.97 -2.12 4.20
CA VAL A 92 4.41 -3.29 4.99
C VAL A 92 3.75 -3.27 6.37
N GLY A 93 3.78 -2.16 7.08
CA GLY A 93 3.19 -2.06 8.42
C GLY A 93 1.69 -2.35 8.46
N MET A 94 0.92 -1.76 7.54
CA MET A 94 -0.53 -1.89 7.54
C MET A 94 -0.98 -3.24 6.97
N VAL A 95 -0.45 -3.63 5.82
CA VAL A 95 -0.84 -4.84 5.10
C VAL A 95 -0.47 -6.09 5.91
N SER A 96 0.72 -6.12 6.53
CA SER A 96 1.11 -7.25 7.40
C SER A 96 0.12 -7.46 8.53
N LYS A 97 -0.37 -6.38 9.17
CA LYS A 97 -1.39 -6.52 10.22
C LYS A 97 -2.68 -7.15 9.70
N MET A 98 -3.19 -6.64 8.57
CA MET A 98 -4.42 -7.18 7.97
C MET A 98 -4.25 -8.62 7.50
N TYR A 99 -3.08 -8.98 7.02
CA TYR A 99 -2.77 -10.36 6.63
C TYR A 99 -2.69 -11.29 7.85
N ILE A 100 -2.11 -10.83 8.98
CA ILE A 100 -2.09 -11.60 10.23
C ILE A 100 -3.52 -11.87 10.69
N GLU A 101 -4.39 -10.85 10.72
CA GLU A 101 -5.79 -10.99 11.09
C GLU A 101 -6.48 -12.02 10.19
N ALA A 102 -6.31 -11.94 8.88
CA ALA A 102 -6.88 -12.90 7.95
C ALA A 102 -6.36 -14.35 8.14
N ILE A 103 -5.08 -14.52 8.49
CA ILE A 103 -4.49 -15.85 8.79
C ILE A 103 -5.05 -16.40 10.10
N GLU A 104 -5.23 -15.56 11.12
CA GLU A 104 -5.71 -15.96 12.43
C GLU A 104 -7.23 -16.24 12.46
N ASP A 105 -7.99 -15.61 11.56
CA ASP A 105 -9.43 -15.85 11.37
C ASP A 105 -9.75 -17.15 10.61
N LEU A 106 -8.73 -17.88 10.14
CA LEU A 106 -8.95 -19.18 9.49
C LEU A 106 -9.58 -20.20 10.46
N ASP A 107 -10.53 -20.98 9.91
CA ASP A 107 -11.15 -22.07 10.67
C ASP A 107 -10.09 -23.09 11.12
N VAL A 108 -9.99 -23.26 12.43
CA VAL A 108 -9.06 -24.21 13.08
C VAL A 108 -9.22 -25.63 12.52
N ARG A 109 -10.45 -26.02 12.16
CA ARG A 109 -10.74 -27.34 11.57
C ARG A 109 -10.00 -27.59 10.26
N VAL A 110 -9.75 -26.54 9.47
CA VAL A 110 -8.94 -26.65 8.25
C VAL A 110 -7.50 -26.98 8.60
N LEU A 111 -6.94 -26.32 9.62
CA LEU A 111 -5.57 -26.59 10.09
C LEU A 111 -5.44 -27.99 10.67
N GLU A 112 -6.41 -28.42 11.50
CA GLU A 112 -6.45 -29.77 12.09
C GLU A 112 -6.57 -30.86 11.03
N SER A 113 -7.37 -30.65 9.98
CA SER A 113 -7.50 -31.62 8.89
C SER A 113 -6.19 -31.79 8.11
N LEU A 114 -5.44 -30.71 7.91
CA LEU A 114 -4.13 -30.76 7.27
C LEU A 114 -3.07 -31.42 8.17
N ASP A 115 -3.19 -31.24 9.49
CA ASP A 115 -2.36 -31.95 10.47
C ASP A 115 -2.64 -33.44 10.47
N ALA A 116 -3.90 -33.84 10.46
CA ALA A 116 -4.32 -35.23 10.37
C ALA A 116 -3.85 -35.92 9.07
N ALA A 117 -3.74 -35.16 7.98
CA ALA A 117 -3.19 -35.62 6.71
C ALA A 117 -1.65 -35.73 6.71
N GLY A 118 -0.97 -35.37 7.82
CA GLY A 118 0.48 -35.43 7.93
C GLY A 118 1.24 -34.34 7.18
N CYS A 119 0.57 -33.21 6.86
CA CYS A 119 1.20 -32.12 6.15
C CYS A 119 2.25 -31.40 6.99
N THR A 120 3.41 -31.11 6.39
CA THR A 120 4.39 -30.20 6.99
C THR A 120 3.86 -28.77 7.03
N THR A 121 4.40 -27.91 7.89
CA THR A 121 4.00 -26.50 7.99
C THR A 121 4.05 -25.78 6.63
N TRP A 122 5.06 -26.06 5.83
CA TRP A 122 5.18 -25.47 4.48
C TRP A 122 4.09 -25.96 3.52
N GLN A 123 3.76 -27.24 3.57
CA GLN A 123 2.67 -27.81 2.78
C GLN A 123 1.30 -27.24 3.18
N LYS A 124 1.05 -27.05 4.49
CA LYS A 124 -0.16 -26.39 5.00
C LYS A 124 -0.27 -24.97 4.44
N ILE A 125 0.81 -24.19 4.52
CA ILE A 125 0.82 -22.80 3.99
C ILE A 125 0.54 -22.78 2.50
N ARG A 126 1.27 -23.60 1.71
CA ARG A 126 1.22 -23.55 0.27
C ARG A 126 -0.08 -24.08 -0.32
N TYR A 127 -0.58 -25.19 0.19
CA TYR A 127 -1.72 -25.91 -0.41
C TYR A 127 -3.05 -25.70 0.33
N GLY A 128 -2.99 -25.43 1.62
CA GLY A 128 -4.18 -25.22 2.43
C GLY A 128 -4.54 -23.77 2.68
N ILE A 129 -3.59 -22.99 3.19
CA ILE A 129 -3.85 -21.64 3.70
C ILE A 129 -3.80 -20.58 2.59
N LEU A 130 -2.70 -20.55 1.83
CA LEU A 130 -2.45 -19.50 0.85
C LEU A 130 -3.55 -19.42 -0.23
N PRO A 131 -4.05 -20.53 -0.83
CA PRO A 131 -5.11 -20.45 -1.82
C PRO A 131 -6.41 -19.86 -1.29
N GLN A 132 -6.75 -20.13 -0.03
CA GLN A 132 -7.95 -19.61 0.61
C GLN A 132 -7.84 -18.11 0.93
N LEU A 133 -6.64 -17.65 1.27
CA LEU A 133 -6.38 -16.26 1.65
C LEU A 133 -6.06 -15.35 0.47
N MET A 134 -5.71 -15.87 -0.70
CA MET A 134 -5.34 -15.07 -1.87
C MET A 134 -6.38 -14.00 -2.24
N PRO A 135 -7.70 -14.27 -2.26
CA PRO A 135 -8.70 -13.23 -2.53
C PRO A 135 -8.71 -12.13 -1.48
N ASN A 136 -8.54 -12.49 -0.19
CA ASN A 136 -8.46 -11.53 0.91
C ASN A 136 -7.17 -10.69 0.82
N PHE A 137 -6.04 -11.31 0.54
CA PHE A 137 -4.75 -10.63 0.37
C PHE A 137 -4.80 -9.65 -0.81
N ALA A 138 -5.37 -10.06 -1.94
CA ALA A 138 -5.54 -9.18 -3.09
C ALA A 138 -6.47 -8.01 -2.76
N SER A 139 -7.60 -8.26 -2.09
CA SER A 139 -8.53 -7.22 -1.66
C SER A 139 -7.87 -6.20 -0.72
N THR A 140 -7.07 -6.69 0.23
CA THR A 140 -6.30 -5.84 1.17
C THR A 140 -5.25 -5.00 0.43
N ALA A 141 -4.54 -5.58 -0.53
CA ALA A 141 -3.57 -4.84 -1.33
C ALA A 141 -4.23 -3.73 -2.16
N ILE A 142 -5.39 -4.00 -2.78
CA ILE A 142 -6.17 -3.01 -3.52
C ILE A 142 -6.65 -1.89 -2.58
N TYR A 143 -7.12 -2.23 -1.39
CA TYR A 143 -7.52 -1.25 -0.38
C TYR A 143 -6.34 -0.36 0.05
N ARG A 144 -5.15 -0.96 0.23
CA ARG A 144 -3.94 -0.19 0.53
C ARG A 144 -3.51 0.71 -0.62
N PHE A 145 -3.69 0.28 -1.86
CA PHE A 145 -3.43 1.11 -3.03
C PHE A 145 -4.28 2.38 -3.04
N ASP A 146 -5.57 2.29 -2.73
CA ASP A 146 -6.46 3.46 -2.61
C ASP A 146 -5.95 4.47 -1.58
N ILE A 147 -5.46 3.98 -0.44
CA ILE A 147 -4.88 4.83 0.61
C ILE A 147 -3.57 5.44 0.11
N ASN A 148 -2.68 4.64 -0.45
CA ASN A 148 -1.38 5.08 -0.94
C ASN A 148 -1.50 6.14 -2.04
N LEU A 149 -2.53 6.09 -2.87
CA LEU A 149 -2.76 7.10 -3.90
C LEU A 149 -3.02 8.49 -3.29
N ARG A 150 -3.78 8.54 -2.20
CA ARG A 150 -4.03 9.80 -1.46
C ARG A 150 -2.78 10.25 -0.70
N ASP A 151 -2.11 9.33 -0.03
CA ASP A 151 -0.89 9.61 0.72
C ASP A 151 0.25 10.07 -0.19
N ALA A 152 0.38 9.53 -1.40
CA ALA A 152 1.39 9.93 -2.39
C ALA A 152 1.25 11.41 -2.78
N THR A 153 0.02 11.93 -2.82
CA THR A 153 -0.22 13.35 -3.06
C THR A 153 0.33 14.21 -1.93
N VAL A 154 0.06 13.81 -0.68
CA VAL A 154 0.56 14.53 0.50
C VAL A 154 2.09 14.46 0.57
N LEU A 155 2.68 13.32 0.26
CA LEU A 155 4.13 13.15 0.20
C LEU A 155 4.79 13.98 -0.92
N GLY A 156 4.08 14.19 -2.00
CA GLY A 156 4.50 15.10 -3.07
C GLY A 156 4.72 16.54 -2.59
N LEU A 157 3.96 17.00 -1.58
CA LEU A 157 4.13 18.34 -0.98
C LEU A 157 5.51 18.53 -0.33
N VAL A 158 6.13 17.45 0.12
CA VAL A 158 7.47 17.49 0.73
C VAL A 158 8.59 17.09 -0.23
N GLY A 159 8.27 16.89 -1.51
CA GLY A 159 9.26 16.57 -2.54
C GLY A 159 9.48 15.07 -2.80
N ALA A 160 8.57 14.22 -2.38
CA ALA A 160 8.63 12.77 -2.65
C ALA A 160 8.03 12.37 -4.02
N GLY A 161 8.06 13.26 -5.00
CA GLY A 161 7.57 13.03 -6.36
C GLY A 161 6.05 13.20 -6.53
N GLY A 162 5.56 13.05 -7.75
CA GLY A 162 4.16 13.12 -8.09
C GLY A 162 3.59 14.55 -8.14
N ILE A 163 2.27 14.62 -8.15
CA ILE A 163 1.51 15.86 -8.39
C ILE A 163 1.51 16.87 -7.22
N GLY A 164 1.94 16.45 -6.02
CA GLY A 164 1.87 17.31 -4.85
C GLY A 164 2.82 18.52 -4.90
N ALA A 165 4.04 18.36 -5.43
CA ALA A 165 5.02 19.45 -5.52
C ALA A 165 4.54 20.59 -6.45
N PRO A 166 4.07 20.33 -7.67
CA PRO A 166 3.48 21.37 -8.53
C PRO A 166 2.29 22.06 -7.88
N LEU A 167 1.47 21.35 -7.13
CA LEU A 167 0.35 21.95 -6.41
C LEU A 167 0.81 23.02 -5.42
N ILE A 168 1.80 22.70 -4.58
CA ILE A 168 2.33 23.65 -3.60
C ILE A 168 3.02 24.84 -4.26
N PHE A 169 3.75 24.61 -5.37
CA PHE A 169 4.37 25.70 -6.14
C PHE A 169 3.33 26.63 -6.74
N ALA A 170 2.25 26.10 -7.31
CA ALA A 170 1.15 26.91 -7.85
C ALA A 170 0.46 27.73 -6.75
N MET A 171 0.23 27.14 -5.58
CA MET A 171 -0.37 27.84 -4.43
C MET A 171 0.53 28.94 -3.90
N ASN A 172 1.83 28.69 -3.72
CA ASN A 172 2.80 29.67 -3.22
C ASN A 172 3.03 30.83 -4.20
N ALA A 173 2.88 30.56 -5.50
CA ALA A 173 2.97 31.56 -6.56
C ALA A 173 1.63 32.31 -6.80
N TYR A 174 0.58 32.04 -5.99
CA TYR A 174 -0.77 32.59 -6.16
C TYR A 174 -1.41 32.31 -7.52
N ARG A 175 -0.99 31.22 -8.20
CA ARG A 175 -1.54 30.78 -9.48
C ARG A 175 -2.76 29.86 -9.23
N TRP A 176 -3.87 30.48 -8.81
CA TRP A 176 -5.06 29.77 -8.37
C TRP A 176 -5.73 28.92 -9.46
N GLU A 177 -5.65 29.37 -10.71
CA GLU A 177 -6.18 28.61 -11.86
C GLU A 177 -5.44 27.28 -12.05
N GLU A 178 -4.11 27.30 -11.94
CA GLU A 178 -3.28 26.10 -12.04
C GLU A 178 -3.51 25.18 -10.83
N ALA A 179 -3.53 25.73 -9.64
CA ALA A 179 -3.81 24.97 -8.42
C ALA A 179 -5.20 24.31 -8.49
N GLY A 180 -6.20 25.04 -8.98
CA GLY A 180 -7.55 24.53 -9.18
C GLY A 180 -7.60 23.40 -10.21
N ALA A 181 -6.88 23.52 -11.33
CA ALA A 181 -6.79 22.48 -12.36
C ALA A 181 -6.13 21.21 -11.82
N ILE A 182 -5.03 21.35 -11.06
CA ILE A 182 -4.33 20.23 -10.43
C ILE A 182 -5.25 19.51 -9.42
N LEU A 183 -5.94 20.27 -8.57
CA LEU A 183 -6.88 19.70 -7.59
C LEU A 183 -8.05 18.99 -8.27
N ALA A 184 -8.64 19.60 -9.31
CA ALA A 184 -9.74 18.97 -10.05
C ALA A 184 -9.29 17.66 -10.71
N GLY A 185 -8.11 17.65 -11.35
CA GLY A 185 -7.53 16.44 -11.93
C GLY A 185 -7.31 15.35 -10.89
N LEU A 186 -6.82 15.70 -9.71
CA LEU A 186 -6.59 14.78 -8.62
C LEU A 186 -7.89 14.18 -8.06
N ILE A 187 -8.92 15.01 -7.85
CA ILE A 187 -10.24 14.54 -7.39
C ILE A 187 -10.83 13.55 -8.40
N VAL A 188 -10.81 13.88 -9.68
CA VAL A 188 -11.31 12.98 -10.72
C VAL A 188 -10.53 11.66 -10.74
N LEU A 189 -9.21 11.72 -10.63
CA LEU A 189 -8.36 10.52 -10.57
C LEU A 189 -8.73 9.62 -9.39
N VAL A 190 -8.79 10.20 -8.19
CA VAL A 190 -9.11 9.44 -6.96
C VAL A 190 -10.49 8.79 -7.07
N LEU A 191 -11.50 9.51 -7.56
CA LEU A 191 -12.85 8.96 -7.75
C LEU A 191 -12.88 7.80 -8.74
N ILE A 192 -12.16 7.92 -9.87
CA ILE A 192 -12.08 6.85 -10.87
C ILE A 192 -11.39 5.61 -10.26
N VAL A 193 -10.27 5.79 -9.60
CA VAL A 193 -9.53 4.68 -8.99
C VAL A 193 -10.36 4.03 -7.88
N GLU A 194 -11.00 4.79 -7.01
CA GLU A 194 -11.85 4.26 -5.93
C GLU A 194 -13.04 3.47 -6.49
N TRP A 195 -13.65 3.93 -7.58
CA TRP A 195 -14.74 3.22 -8.24
C TRP A 195 -14.28 1.87 -8.83
N ILE A 196 -13.13 1.87 -9.53
CA ILE A 196 -12.53 0.65 -10.10
C ILE A 196 -12.13 -0.32 -8.99
N SER A 197 -11.42 0.15 -7.98
CA SER A 197 -10.95 -0.64 -6.85
C SER A 197 -12.10 -1.27 -6.07
N THR A 198 -13.18 -0.52 -5.85
CA THR A 198 -14.38 -1.04 -5.18
C THR A 198 -15.05 -2.16 -6.01
N LYS A 199 -15.17 -2.00 -7.32
CA LYS A 199 -15.71 -3.06 -8.18
C LYS A 199 -14.85 -4.33 -8.13
N ILE A 200 -13.53 -4.20 -8.17
CA ILE A 200 -12.62 -5.35 -8.12
C ILE A 200 -12.72 -6.05 -6.77
N ARG A 201 -12.72 -5.30 -5.66
CA ARG A 201 -12.86 -5.87 -4.31
C ARG A 201 -14.18 -6.61 -4.11
N VAL A 202 -15.28 -6.05 -4.57
CA VAL A 202 -16.60 -6.73 -4.51
C VAL A 202 -16.59 -8.03 -5.31
N LYS A 203 -15.94 -8.05 -6.47
CA LYS A 203 -15.80 -9.26 -7.28
C LYS A 203 -14.95 -10.33 -6.59
N LEU A 204 -13.85 -9.93 -5.97
CA LEU A 204 -12.96 -10.83 -5.20
C LEU A 204 -13.65 -11.41 -3.95
N ALA A 205 -14.54 -10.64 -3.32
CA ALA A 205 -15.29 -11.10 -2.15
C ALA A 205 -16.43 -12.07 -2.47
N ARG A 206 -16.90 -12.11 -3.73
CA ARG A 206 -18.01 -12.98 -4.18
C ARG A 206 -17.53 -14.26 -4.87
N GLY A 207 -16.28 -14.35 -5.25
CA GLY A 207 -15.66 -15.51 -5.89
C GLY A 207 -14.95 -16.40 -4.91
#